data_f61df95fbafb257e45ced3c9eb8f613c
#
_entry.id   f61df95fbafb257e45ced3c9eb8f613c
#
_cell.length_a   1.000
_cell.length_b   1.000
_cell.length_c   1.000
_cell.angle_alpha   90.00
_cell.angle_beta   90.00
_cell.angle_gamma   90.00
#
_symmetry.space_group_name_H-M   'P 1'
#
loop_
_entity.id
_entity.type
_entity.pdbx_description
1 polymer ?
#
loop_
_entity_poly.entity_id
_entity_poly.type
_entity_poly.pdbx_seq_one_letter_code
_entity_poly.pdbx_strand_id
1 'polypeptide(L)'
;MKKSFGRVVNEVIEQSDVVLEIVDARFVAEMRNQYIEEKIRQKKKIRIMVVNKSDYLNQDDMRLLRKTLKDAVFVSSTKRIGIAYLFSVLKKKKKQLKMSEIVVGVIGYPNVGKSSLINALKGKRSARTSPEAGFTKGKQYLRIAKDLFMIDTPGVMAIAKK
;
A
#
# COMPACT_ATOMS: atom_id res chain seq x y z
N MET A 1 10.91 -23.09 -5.44
CA MET A 1 9.99 -23.37 -4.32
C MET A 1 9.15 -22.14 -4.01
N LYS A 2 7.86 -22.33 -3.93
CA LYS A 2 6.96 -21.21 -3.63
C LYS A 2 7.07 -20.84 -2.16
N LYS A 3 7.24 -19.57 -1.90
CA LYS A 3 7.19 -19.07 -0.53
C LYS A 3 5.77 -19.14 -0.01
N SER A 4 5.59 -19.47 1.25
CA SER A 4 4.27 -19.46 1.85
C SER A 4 3.73 -18.03 1.91
N PHE A 5 2.41 -17.92 1.96
CA PHE A 5 1.74 -16.62 2.08
C PHE A 5 2.30 -15.82 3.27
N GLY A 6 2.38 -16.46 4.44
CA GLY A 6 2.85 -15.77 5.64
C GLY A 6 4.28 -15.29 5.52
N ARG A 7 5.12 -16.07 4.85
CA ARG A 7 6.52 -15.71 4.69
C ARG A 7 6.70 -14.48 3.82
N VAL A 8 5.98 -14.42 2.70
CA VAL A 8 6.08 -13.29 1.79
C VAL A 8 5.53 -12.03 2.44
N VAL A 9 4.39 -12.15 3.13
CA VAL A 9 3.81 -11.03 3.87
C VAL A 9 4.80 -10.52 4.92
N ASN A 10 5.41 -11.42 5.67
CA ASN A 10 6.39 -11.04 6.68
C ASN A 10 7.57 -10.29 6.07
N GLU A 11 8.05 -10.74 4.92
CA GLU A 11 9.16 -10.07 4.24
C GLU A 11 8.78 -8.64 3.85
N VAL A 12 7.59 -8.47 3.28
CA VAL A 12 7.13 -7.13 2.90
C VAL A 12 7.02 -6.23 4.12
N ILE A 13 6.44 -6.74 5.19
CA ILE A 13 6.28 -5.95 6.41
C ILE A 13 7.65 -5.56 6.98
N GLU A 14 8.58 -6.51 7.05
CA GLU A 14 9.92 -6.25 7.57
C GLU A 14 10.66 -5.17 6.80
N GLN A 15 10.49 -5.16 5.49
CA GLN A 15 11.21 -4.23 4.63
C GLN A 15 10.55 -2.89 4.50
N SER A 16 9.32 -2.76 4.97
CA SER A 16 8.54 -1.53 4.84
C SER A 16 8.60 -0.70 6.10
N ASP A 17 8.44 0.58 5.95
CA ASP A 17 8.19 1.49 7.07
C ASP A 17 6.71 1.76 7.21
N VAL A 18 6.03 1.83 6.08
CA VAL A 18 4.58 2.00 5.99
C VAL A 18 4.03 0.91 5.09
N VAL A 19 2.95 0.27 5.51
CA VAL A 19 2.30 -0.78 4.73
C VAL A 19 0.93 -0.31 4.31
N LEU A 20 0.66 -0.36 3.02
CA LEU A 20 -0.66 -0.08 2.48
C LEU A 20 -1.42 -1.39 2.37
N GLU A 21 -2.49 -1.50 3.14
CA GLU A 21 -3.44 -2.62 3.02
C GLU A 21 -4.54 -2.18 2.09
N ILE A 22 -4.62 -2.80 0.90
CA ILE A 22 -5.57 -2.38 -0.13
C ILE A 22 -6.78 -3.29 -0.13
N VAL A 23 -7.95 -2.69 -0.08
CA VAL A 23 -9.23 -3.39 -0.14
C VAL A 23 -10.10 -2.77 -1.23
N ASP A 24 -11.02 -3.57 -1.74
CA ASP A 24 -12.02 -3.11 -2.70
C ASP A 24 -13.15 -2.44 -1.92
N ALA A 25 -13.53 -1.24 -2.34
CA ALA A 25 -14.54 -0.44 -1.64
C ALA A 25 -15.88 -1.17 -1.48
N ARG A 26 -16.17 -2.09 -2.39
CA ARG A 26 -17.43 -2.84 -2.36
C ARG A 26 -17.40 -4.00 -1.36
N PHE A 27 -16.21 -4.44 -0.93
CA PHE A 27 -16.06 -5.67 -0.14
C PHE A 27 -15.05 -5.47 0.99
N VAL A 28 -15.12 -4.35 1.68
CA VAL A 28 -14.11 -4.02 2.70
C VAL A 28 -14.05 -5.07 3.80
N ALA A 29 -15.19 -5.45 4.34
CA ALA A 29 -15.22 -6.42 5.45
C ALA A 29 -14.63 -7.77 5.04
N GLU A 30 -14.90 -8.19 3.81
CA GLU A 30 -14.42 -9.47 3.31
C GLU A 30 -12.94 -9.46 2.97
N MET A 31 -12.40 -8.30 2.63
CA MET A 31 -11.03 -8.20 2.11
C MET A 31 -10.00 -7.71 3.10
N ARG A 32 -10.44 -7.07 4.19
CA ARG A 32 -9.45 -6.72 5.21
C ARG A 32 -9.00 -8.00 5.90
N ASN A 33 -7.75 -8.01 6.28
CA ASN A 33 -7.11 -9.22 6.81
C ASN A 33 -6.56 -8.94 8.21
N GLN A 34 -7.25 -9.43 9.21
CA GLN A 34 -6.87 -9.19 10.60
C GLN A 34 -5.52 -9.80 10.95
N TYR A 35 -5.17 -10.92 10.34
CA TYR A 35 -3.86 -11.53 10.55
C TYR A 35 -2.74 -10.60 10.09
N ILE A 36 -2.90 -10.03 8.91
CA ILE A 36 -1.90 -9.09 8.37
C ILE A 36 -1.86 -7.83 9.22
N GLU A 37 -3.02 -7.30 9.59
CA GLU A 37 -3.10 -6.08 10.41
C GLU A 37 -2.39 -6.28 11.74
N GLU A 38 -2.58 -7.44 12.35
CA GLU A 38 -1.93 -7.76 13.60
C GLU A 38 -0.42 -7.90 13.44
N LYS A 39 0.03 -8.52 12.35
CA LYS A 39 1.47 -8.63 12.07
C LYS A 39 2.11 -7.26 11.91
N ILE A 40 1.45 -6.36 11.20
CA ILE A 40 1.96 -5.01 11.02
C ILE A 40 2.08 -4.31 12.38
N ARG A 41 1.07 -4.48 13.22
CA ARG A 41 1.07 -3.88 14.55
C ARG A 41 2.20 -4.46 15.41
N GLN A 42 2.38 -5.79 15.40
CA GLN A 42 3.44 -6.44 16.16
C GLN A 42 4.82 -5.98 15.74
N LYS A 43 5.01 -5.70 14.46
CA LYS A 43 6.29 -5.23 13.93
C LYS A 43 6.46 -3.72 14.09
N LYS A 44 5.49 -3.06 14.68
CA LYS A 44 5.50 -1.60 14.94
C LYS A 44 5.66 -0.77 13.69
N LYS A 45 5.09 -1.25 12.59
CA LYS A 45 5.05 -0.52 11.33
C LYS A 45 3.75 0.27 11.26
N ILE A 46 3.73 1.28 10.40
CA ILE A 46 2.52 2.07 10.18
C ILE A 46 1.68 1.37 9.12
N ARG A 47 0.39 1.19 9.40
CA ARG A 47 -0.56 0.63 8.45
C ARG A 47 -1.49 1.73 7.96
N ILE A 48 -1.68 1.78 6.65
CA ILE A 48 -2.70 2.64 6.05
C ILE A 48 -3.63 1.74 5.25
N MET A 49 -4.93 1.76 5.58
CA MET A 49 -5.91 1.06 4.76
C MET A 49 -6.26 1.94 3.58
N VAL A 50 -6.11 1.39 2.38
CA VAL A 50 -6.46 2.09 1.14
C VAL A 50 -7.69 1.43 0.56
N VAL A 51 -8.78 2.17 0.52
CA VAL A 51 -10.05 1.68 -0.02
C VAL A 51 -10.11 2.10 -1.48
N ASN A 52 -9.81 1.15 -2.35
CA ASN A 52 -9.72 1.39 -3.79
C ASN A 52 -11.06 1.13 -4.46
N LYS A 53 -11.21 1.59 -5.68
CA LYS A 53 -12.45 1.48 -6.46
C LYS A 53 -13.59 2.23 -5.80
N SER A 54 -13.27 3.31 -5.11
CA SER A 54 -14.26 4.09 -4.39
C SER A 54 -15.28 4.75 -5.32
N ASP A 55 -14.95 4.86 -6.60
CA ASP A 55 -15.88 5.38 -7.61
C ASP A 55 -17.09 4.47 -7.82
N TYR A 56 -17.03 3.22 -7.36
CA TYR A 56 -18.17 2.31 -7.46
C TYR A 56 -19.18 2.52 -6.34
N LEU A 57 -18.86 3.33 -5.34
CA LEU A 57 -19.77 3.57 -4.21
C LEU A 57 -20.68 4.76 -4.51
N ASN A 58 -21.95 4.66 -4.08
CA ASN A 58 -22.79 5.84 -4.06
C ASN A 58 -22.42 6.72 -2.85
N GLN A 59 -23.02 7.91 -2.79
CA GLN A 59 -22.67 8.87 -1.75
C GLN A 59 -22.98 8.38 -0.34
N ASP A 60 -24.09 7.66 -0.19
CA ASP A 60 -24.49 7.17 1.13
C ASP A 60 -23.53 6.10 1.64
N ASP A 61 -23.17 5.16 0.79
CA ASP A 61 -22.21 4.11 1.16
C ASP A 61 -20.84 4.71 1.45
N MET A 62 -20.42 5.68 0.66
CA MET A 62 -19.17 6.37 0.89
C MET A 62 -19.17 7.07 2.24
N ARG A 63 -20.24 7.75 2.57
CA ARG A 63 -20.37 8.44 3.85
C ARG A 63 -20.30 7.48 5.02
N LEU A 64 -20.98 6.34 4.90
CA LEU A 64 -20.99 5.32 5.94
C LEU A 64 -19.58 4.75 6.14
N LEU A 65 -18.90 4.40 5.06
CA LEU A 65 -17.56 3.86 5.17
C LEU A 65 -16.57 4.86 5.75
N ARG A 66 -16.70 6.14 5.40
CA ARG A 66 -15.83 7.17 5.96
C ARG A 66 -16.01 7.31 7.47
N LYS A 67 -17.22 7.13 7.95
CA LYS A 67 -17.48 7.15 9.39
C LYS A 67 -16.90 5.92 10.09
N THR A 68 -17.00 4.77 9.45
CA THR A 68 -16.54 3.50 10.03
C THR A 68 -15.02 3.36 9.97
N LEU A 69 -14.42 3.83 8.89
CA LEU A 69 -12.98 3.69 8.62
C LEU A 69 -12.33 5.06 8.61
N LYS A 70 -12.23 5.66 9.79
CA LYS A 70 -11.82 7.07 9.91
C LYS A 70 -10.43 7.36 9.35
N ASP A 71 -9.52 6.42 9.49
CA ASP A 71 -8.13 6.62 9.06
C ASP A 71 -7.83 6.04 7.70
N ALA A 72 -8.83 5.51 7.01
CA ALA A 72 -8.62 4.94 5.69
C ALA A 72 -8.52 6.03 4.63
N VAL A 73 -7.77 5.73 3.57
CA VAL A 73 -7.64 6.61 2.42
C VAL A 73 -8.48 6.03 1.28
N PHE A 74 -9.40 6.81 0.77
CA PHE A 74 -10.31 6.37 -0.29
C PHE A 74 -9.78 6.84 -1.64
N VAL A 75 -9.59 5.91 -2.56
CA VAL A 75 -9.02 6.21 -3.87
C VAL A 75 -9.80 5.53 -4.98
N SER A 76 -9.65 6.07 -6.18
CA SER A 76 -9.97 5.37 -7.41
C SER A 76 -8.71 5.41 -8.27
N SER A 77 -8.01 4.30 -8.35
CA SER A 77 -6.74 4.26 -9.07
C SER A 77 -6.91 4.54 -10.55
N THR A 78 -7.96 3.97 -11.16
CA THR A 78 -8.21 4.15 -12.58
C THR A 78 -8.61 5.57 -12.94
N LYS A 79 -9.35 6.24 -12.08
CA LYS A 79 -9.76 7.64 -12.28
C LYS A 79 -8.82 8.63 -11.64
N ARG A 80 -7.78 8.15 -10.97
CA ARG A 80 -6.76 8.94 -10.30
C ARG A 80 -7.34 9.91 -9.27
N ILE A 81 -8.38 9.47 -8.58
CA ILE A 81 -8.99 10.24 -7.50
C ILE A 81 -8.36 9.79 -6.18
N GLY A 82 -8.01 10.74 -5.33
CA GLY A 82 -7.46 10.46 -4.01
C GLY A 82 -5.98 10.11 -4.00
N ILE A 83 -5.33 10.03 -5.16
CA ILE A 83 -3.92 9.65 -5.24
C ILE A 83 -3.03 10.74 -4.63
N ALA A 84 -3.30 12.00 -4.94
CA ALA A 84 -2.55 13.11 -4.37
C ALA A 84 -2.72 13.15 -2.85
N TYR A 85 -3.92 12.85 -2.37
CA TYR A 85 -4.17 12.80 -0.94
C TYR A 85 -3.37 11.66 -0.29
N LEU A 86 -3.30 10.50 -0.95
CA LEU A 86 -2.50 9.38 -0.45
C LEU A 86 -1.03 9.79 -0.32
N PHE A 87 -0.49 10.50 -1.32
CA PHE A 87 0.87 11.01 -1.22
C PHE A 87 1.04 11.94 -0.03
N SER A 88 0.07 12.80 0.23
CA SER A 88 0.16 13.71 1.37
C SER A 88 0.15 12.96 2.70
N VAL A 89 -0.64 11.89 2.79
CA VAL A 89 -0.66 11.04 3.97
C VAL A 89 0.70 10.36 4.16
N LEU A 90 1.28 9.84 3.09
CA LEU A 90 2.59 9.19 3.16
C LEU A 90 3.67 10.17 3.62
N LYS A 91 3.66 11.39 3.11
CA LYS A 91 4.61 12.42 3.53
C LYS A 91 4.45 12.76 5.01
N LYS A 92 3.21 12.79 5.47
CA LYS A 92 2.92 13.04 6.87
C LYS A 92 3.46 11.92 7.76
N LYS A 93 3.30 10.66 7.32
CA LYS A 93 3.83 9.51 8.06
C LYS A 93 5.36 9.53 8.09
N LYS A 94 5.99 9.91 6.98
CA LYS A 94 7.44 10.05 6.93
C LYS A 94 7.92 11.04 7.99
N LYS A 95 7.24 12.16 8.09
CA LYS A 95 7.56 13.18 9.07
C LYS A 95 7.36 12.68 10.50
N GLN A 96 6.27 11.95 10.72
CA GLN A 96 5.95 11.37 12.00
C GLN A 96 7.03 10.37 12.45
N LEU A 97 7.56 9.59 11.51
CA LEU A 97 8.63 8.63 11.77
C LEU A 97 9.99 9.28 11.91
N LYS A 98 10.10 10.57 11.59
CA LYS A 98 11.38 11.31 11.63
C LYS A 98 12.44 10.65 10.75
N MET A 99 12.03 10.16 9.59
CA MET A 99 12.92 9.51 8.64
C MET A 99 13.14 10.41 7.43
N SER A 100 14.34 10.34 6.84
CA SER A 100 14.64 11.11 5.64
C SER A 100 14.01 10.50 4.40
N GLU A 101 13.82 9.18 4.42
CA GLU A 101 13.14 8.44 3.33
C GLU A 101 12.39 7.29 3.95
N ILE A 102 11.28 6.88 3.32
CA ILE A 102 10.53 5.72 3.77
C ILE A 102 10.29 4.75 2.64
N VAL A 103 10.13 3.50 3.01
CA VAL A 103 9.78 2.42 2.10
C VAL A 103 8.33 2.03 2.35
N VAL A 104 7.55 1.99 1.29
CA VAL A 104 6.13 1.67 1.32
C VAL A 104 5.94 0.27 0.75
N GLY A 105 5.32 -0.60 1.53
CA GLY A 105 4.91 -1.92 1.05
C GLY A 105 3.44 -1.93 0.72
N VAL A 106 3.04 -2.83 -0.17
CA VAL A 106 1.65 -2.92 -0.62
C VAL A 106 1.18 -4.36 -0.49
N ILE A 107 0.10 -4.57 0.24
CA ILE A 107 -0.48 -5.89 0.47
C ILE A 107 -1.97 -5.83 0.18
N GLY A 108 -2.51 -6.89 -0.42
CA GLY A 108 -3.93 -7.00 -0.68
C GLY A 108 -4.24 -8.24 -1.50
N TYR A 109 -5.51 -8.58 -1.59
CA TYR A 109 -5.96 -9.72 -2.38
C TYR A 109 -5.91 -9.42 -3.88
N PRO A 110 -5.97 -10.45 -4.74
CA PRO A 110 -6.09 -10.20 -6.19
C PRO A 110 -7.38 -9.43 -6.50
N ASN A 111 -7.34 -8.68 -7.58
CA ASN A 111 -8.51 -7.95 -8.09
C ASN A 111 -8.96 -6.77 -7.23
N VAL A 112 -8.18 -6.38 -6.22
CA VAL A 112 -8.47 -5.14 -5.49
C VAL A 112 -7.93 -3.91 -6.22
N GLY A 113 -7.20 -4.13 -7.31
CA GLY A 113 -6.61 -3.03 -8.07
C GLY A 113 -5.22 -2.64 -7.61
N LYS A 114 -4.45 -3.59 -7.03
CA LYS A 114 -3.09 -3.28 -6.59
C LYS A 114 -2.22 -2.78 -7.74
N SER A 115 -2.28 -3.45 -8.90
CA SER A 115 -1.49 -3.03 -10.06
C SER A 115 -1.85 -1.63 -10.51
N SER A 116 -3.14 -1.33 -10.56
CA SER A 116 -3.60 0.01 -10.95
C SER A 116 -3.16 1.06 -9.94
N LEU A 117 -3.22 0.73 -8.65
CA LEU A 117 -2.75 1.66 -7.62
C LEU A 117 -1.25 1.88 -7.73
N ILE A 118 -0.49 0.80 -7.88
CA ILE A 118 0.96 0.91 -8.03
C ILE A 118 1.29 1.77 -9.24
N ASN A 119 0.61 1.55 -10.35
CA ASN A 119 0.83 2.37 -11.55
C ASN A 119 0.45 3.83 -11.33
N ALA A 120 -0.62 4.08 -10.59
CA ALA A 120 -1.02 5.45 -10.27
C ALA A 120 0.01 6.15 -9.40
N LEU A 121 0.59 5.42 -8.45
CA LEU A 121 1.62 5.96 -7.57
C LEU A 121 2.93 6.18 -8.33
N LYS A 122 3.27 5.30 -9.24
CA LYS A 122 4.46 5.47 -10.06
C LYS A 122 4.40 6.72 -10.91
N GLY A 123 3.25 6.97 -11.52
CA GLY A 123 3.13 8.05 -12.48
C GLY A 123 4.01 7.84 -13.69
N LYS A 124 3.97 8.77 -14.62
CA LYS A 124 4.75 8.65 -15.86
C LYS A 124 6.24 8.90 -15.65
N ARG A 125 6.60 9.54 -14.55
CA ARG A 125 7.99 9.92 -14.27
C ARG A 125 8.72 8.98 -13.35
N SER A 126 8.04 7.96 -12.87
CA SER A 126 8.68 7.01 -11.98
C SER A 126 9.53 6.07 -12.80
N ALA A 127 10.80 6.07 -12.54
CA ALA A 127 11.72 5.14 -13.13
C ALA A 127 12.15 4.15 -12.07
N ARG A 128 12.44 2.93 -12.48
CA ARG A 128 13.08 1.99 -11.59
C ARG A 128 14.42 2.57 -11.22
N THR A 129 14.67 2.68 -9.95
CA THR A 129 15.97 3.13 -9.50
C THR A 129 16.85 1.92 -9.26
N SER A 130 18.10 2.04 -9.66
CA SER A 130 19.14 1.18 -9.13
C SER A 130 19.17 1.41 -7.62
N PRO A 131 19.67 0.44 -6.85
CA PRO A 131 19.82 0.66 -5.42
C PRO A 131 20.61 1.93 -5.18
N GLU A 132 19.95 2.91 -4.59
CA GLU A 132 20.65 4.13 -4.22
C GLU A 132 21.44 3.88 -2.94
N ALA A 133 22.35 4.78 -2.64
CA ALA A 133 23.05 4.73 -1.37
C ALA A 133 22.02 4.72 -0.26
N GLY A 134 22.08 3.74 0.61
CA GLY A 134 21.08 3.54 1.66
C GLY A 134 20.20 2.34 1.42
N PHE A 135 20.03 1.92 0.19
CA PHE A 135 19.29 0.70 -0.13
C PHE A 135 20.26 -0.34 -0.62
N THR A 136 20.92 -1.00 0.30
CA THR A 136 22.07 -1.84 -0.02
C THR A 136 21.76 -3.29 -0.29
N LYS A 137 20.50 -3.66 -0.33
CA LYS A 137 20.15 -5.08 -0.24
C LYS A 137 19.84 -5.75 -1.57
N GLY A 138 20.31 -5.20 -2.67
CA GLY A 138 20.13 -5.81 -3.97
C GLY A 138 18.69 -5.89 -4.45
N LYS A 139 17.75 -5.35 -3.71
CA LYS A 139 16.35 -5.30 -4.11
C LYS A 139 16.09 -4.02 -4.85
N GLN A 140 15.21 -4.12 -5.81
CA GLN A 140 14.81 -2.94 -6.55
C GLN A 140 13.72 -2.22 -5.80
N TYR A 141 13.95 -0.96 -5.56
CA TYR A 141 12.94 -0.08 -5.03
C TYR A 141 12.50 0.86 -6.14
N LEU A 142 11.24 1.19 -6.12
CA LEU A 142 10.65 2.08 -7.10
C LEU A 142 10.40 3.42 -6.44
N ARG A 143 11.01 4.45 -6.97
CA ARG A 143 10.80 5.79 -6.43
C ARG A 143 9.43 6.30 -6.89
N ILE A 144 8.55 6.59 -5.96
CA ILE A 144 7.21 7.10 -6.30
C ILE A 144 7.07 8.59 -6.08
N ALA A 145 7.94 9.17 -5.25
CA ALA A 145 8.03 10.60 -5.03
C ALA A 145 9.36 10.88 -4.35
N LYS A 146 9.66 12.15 -4.11
CA LYS A 146 10.87 12.49 -3.37
C LYS A 146 10.83 11.84 -2.00
N ASP A 147 11.86 11.06 -1.70
CA ASP A 147 12.03 10.37 -0.41
C ASP A 147 10.95 9.32 -0.11
N LEU A 148 10.17 8.92 -1.10
CA LEU A 148 9.17 7.87 -0.97
C LEU A 148 9.49 6.75 -1.97
N PHE A 149 9.73 5.56 -1.45
CA PHE A 149 10.08 4.41 -2.27
C PHE A 149 9.11 3.28 -2.01
N MET A 150 8.90 2.46 -3.03
CA MET A 150 7.99 1.33 -2.95
C MET A 150 8.76 0.07 -3.25
N ILE A 151 8.42 -1.02 -2.56
CA ILE A 151 9.05 -2.30 -2.84
C ILE A 151 8.51 -2.82 -4.16
N ASP A 152 9.43 -3.09 -5.09
CA ASP A 152 9.08 -3.68 -6.38
C ASP A 152 9.19 -5.20 -6.26
N THR A 153 8.17 -5.80 -5.69
CA THR A 153 8.12 -7.25 -5.49
C THR A 153 6.90 -7.82 -6.19
N PRO A 154 7.07 -8.29 -7.43
CA PRO A 154 5.96 -8.89 -8.17
C PRO A 154 5.30 -10.04 -7.42
N GLY A 155 6.09 -10.77 -6.62
CA GLY A 155 5.56 -11.89 -5.86
C GLY A 155 4.43 -11.55 -4.90
N VAL A 156 4.40 -10.31 -4.40
CA VAL A 156 3.33 -9.87 -3.52
C VAL A 156 1.98 -9.89 -4.21
N MET A 157 1.98 -9.68 -5.52
CA MET A 157 0.76 -9.65 -6.30
C MET A 157 0.13 -11.04 -6.46
N ALA A 158 0.91 -12.08 -6.28
CA ALA A 158 0.45 -13.45 -6.49
C ALA A 158 0.00 -14.14 -5.21
N ILE A 159 0.17 -13.50 -4.08
CA ILE A 159 0.02 -14.15 -2.79
C ILE A 159 -1.40 -14.47 -2.44
N ALA A 160 -2.32 -13.75 -2.96
CA ALA A 160 -3.63 -13.78 -2.39
C ALA A 160 -4.59 -14.66 -3.16
N LYS A 161 -4.06 -15.65 -3.82
CA LYS A 161 -4.92 -16.64 -4.42
C LYS A 161 -5.34 -17.63 -3.37
N LYS A 162 -6.51 -17.41 -2.91
CA LYS A 162 -7.17 -18.45 -2.16
C LYS A 162 -8.61 -18.28 -2.19
#